data_ac538cb730a9e3bc4622587d8b2cb889
#
_entry.id   ac538cb730a9e3bc4622587d8b2cb889
#
_cell.length_a   1.000
_cell.length_b   1.000
_cell.length_c   1.000
_cell.angle_alpha   90.00
_cell.angle_beta   90.00
_cell.angle_gamma   90.00
#
_symmetry.space_group_name_H-M   'P 1'
#
loop_
_entity.id
_entity.type
_entity.pdbx_description
1 polymer ?
#
loop_
_entity_poly.entity_id
_entity_poly.type
_entity_poly.pdbx_seq_one_letter_code
_entity_poly.pdbx_strand_id
1 'polypeptide(L)'
;MYVPVLKNRTVEMSVLTQLASIGVFDNANILPLVEIIQEKTRTNNKNTIIDDLSELLKETPRMSIMIDFLKSTKLNNTTDAIRNYVTQSTRQAEFCIEEMRKLKDHSERIIPVISYLTENVSLDRITHEATEYRETFSKIAFRIKTQDFENIFSHIETIINEDDLLLLDIESSSHSNPVFKKIYKRIADSKKTKKFISIVINANRPETLTNKSMAHGEPIAQIDNSLRESYNLSMMNRFNGFGDYACIVATLPSTGGTISPAGVFYSNENNFFVAYTGRKPNLSEFPEYIAPSIMESEYWAEFDDEHHQKCPGCQEITAIIKGEKSGKNQAQWKMITMLHYIYTMYETNA
;
A
#
# COMPACT_ATOMS: atom_id res chain seq x y z
N MET A 1 1.80 14.35 1.62
CA MET A 1 1.76 13.04 2.36
C MET A 1 1.73 11.90 1.36
N TYR A 2 2.50 10.83 1.58
CA TYR A 2 2.47 9.59 0.81
C TYR A 2 1.87 8.44 1.63
N VAL A 3 1.02 7.62 1.00
CA VAL A 3 0.33 6.50 1.65
C VAL A 3 0.68 5.20 0.91
N PRO A 4 1.69 4.43 1.36
CA PRO A 4 1.90 3.08 0.85
C PRO A 4 0.79 2.16 1.34
N VAL A 5 0.10 1.48 0.43
CA VAL A 5 -0.94 0.47 0.73
C VAL A 5 -0.31 -0.91 0.72
N LEU A 6 -0.36 -1.57 1.85
CA LEU A 6 0.26 -2.88 2.10
C LEU A 6 -0.82 -3.88 2.53
N LYS A 7 -0.72 -5.13 2.06
CA LYS A 7 -1.54 -6.20 2.60
C LYS A 7 -0.82 -6.91 3.75
N ASN A 8 -1.55 -7.48 4.69
CA ASN A 8 -0.93 -8.22 5.79
C ASN A 8 -0.36 -9.60 5.36
N ARG A 9 0.43 -9.61 4.29
CA ARG A 9 1.18 -10.78 3.81
C ARG A 9 2.62 -10.74 4.32
N THR A 10 3.27 -11.88 4.36
CA THR A 10 4.64 -12.02 4.86
C THR A 10 5.61 -10.99 4.28
N VAL A 11 5.58 -10.78 2.95
CA VAL A 11 6.49 -9.83 2.28
C VAL A 11 6.18 -8.40 2.68
N GLU A 12 4.92 -7.99 2.57
CA GLU A 12 4.48 -6.63 2.86
C GLU A 12 4.65 -6.28 4.34
N MET A 13 4.39 -7.25 5.25
CA MET A 13 4.65 -7.05 6.69
C MET A 13 6.15 -6.97 7.00
N SER A 14 7.00 -7.72 6.28
CA SER A 14 8.46 -7.56 6.39
C SER A 14 8.92 -6.18 5.93
N VAL A 15 8.35 -5.65 4.85
CA VAL A 15 8.61 -4.28 4.38
C VAL A 15 8.20 -3.27 5.44
N LEU A 16 6.98 -3.40 5.97
CA LEU A 16 6.46 -2.50 7.02
C LEU A 16 7.40 -2.49 8.24
N THR A 17 7.77 -3.68 8.75
CA THR A 17 8.63 -3.80 9.93
C THR A 17 10.03 -3.24 9.68
N GLN A 18 10.65 -3.53 8.54
CA GLN A 18 11.99 -3.03 8.23
C GLN A 18 12.02 -1.51 8.09
N LEU A 19 11.06 -0.91 7.37
CA LEU A 19 10.97 0.53 7.21
C LEU A 19 10.62 1.24 8.52
N ALA A 20 9.75 0.64 9.35
CA ALA A 20 9.42 1.15 10.67
C ALA A 20 10.65 1.14 11.61
N SER A 21 11.46 0.08 11.58
CA SER A 21 12.64 -0.04 12.45
C SER A 21 13.73 1.00 12.19
N ILE A 22 13.76 1.58 10.98
CA ILE A 22 14.68 2.67 10.62
C ILE A 22 14.03 4.06 10.62
N GLY A 23 12.79 4.16 11.15
CA GLY A 23 12.10 5.43 11.38
C GLY A 23 11.46 6.08 10.15
N VAL A 24 11.28 5.36 9.03
CA VAL A 24 10.62 5.90 7.83
C VAL A 24 9.19 6.38 8.15
N PHE A 25 8.48 5.67 9.01
CA PHE A 25 7.11 6.00 9.41
C PHE A 25 7.00 6.89 10.64
N ASP A 26 8.13 7.38 11.17
CA ASP A 26 8.15 8.43 12.19
C ASP A 26 7.83 9.81 11.59
N ASN A 27 7.93 9.93 10.26
CA ASN A 27 7.62 11.13 9.52
C ASN A 27 6.12 11.22 9.20
N ALA A 28 5.48 12.30 9.61
CA ALA A 28 4.05 12.54 9.36
C ALA A 28 3.67 12.62 7.86
N ASN A 29 4.67 12.75 6.97
CA ASN A 29 4.45 12.76 5.53
C ASN A 29 4.36 11.36 4.91
N ILE A 30 4.64 10.28 5.67
CA ILE A 30 4.50 8.89 5.22
C ILE A 30 3.58 8.15 6.19
N LEU A 31 2.38 7.79 5.73
CA LEU A 31 1.36 7.14 6.57
C LEU A 31 0.94 5.80 5.94
N PRO A 32 1.47 4.66 6.41
CA PRO A 32 1.13 3.37 5.82
C PRO A 32 -0.33 2.98 6.09
N LEU A 33 -0.97 2.39 5.08
CA LEU A 33 -2.27 1.73 5.17
C LEU A 33 -2.08 0.22 5.05
N VAL A 34 -2.51 -0.53 6.06
CA VAL A 34 -2.48 -1.99 6.06
C VAL A 34 -3.87 -2.56 5.83
N GLU A 35 -4.02 -3.25 4.70
CA GLU A 35 -5.22 -4.04 4.40
C GLU A 35 -5.12 -5.41 5.08
N ILE A 36 -6.00 -5.68 6.03
CA ILE A 36 -6.08 -6.98 6.70
C ILE A 36 -6.95 -7.91 5.85
N ILE A 37 -6.33 -8.93 5.29
CA ILE A 37 -6.96 -9.88 4.36
C ILE A 37 -6.98 -11.32 4.87
N GLN A 38 -6.24 -11.62 5.92
CA GLN A 38 -6.15 -12.97 6.48
C GLN A 38 -5.65 -12.95 7.91
N GLU A 39 -5.97 -14.01 8.65
CA GLU A 39 -5.29 -14.30 9.92
C GLU A 39 -3.94 -14.97 9.67
N LYS A 40 -3.05 -14.83 10.62
CA LYS A 40 -1.72 -15.41 10.56
C LYS A 40 -1.78 -16.91 10.84
N THR A 41 -1.32 -17.71 9.90
CA THR A 41 -1.18 -19.17 10.09
C THR A 41 0.25 -19.49 10.52
N ARG A 42 0.50 -19.58 11.82
CA ARG A 42 1.75 -20.13 12.39
C ARG A 42 1.45 -21.29 13.32
N THR A 43 2.17 -22.39 13.14
CA THR A 43 2.02 -23.60 13.95
C THR A 43 2.49 -23.43 15.40
N ASN A 44 3.40 -22.50 15.67
CA ASN A 44 4.08 -22.37 16.96
C ASN A 44 3.87 -21.00 17.67
N ASN A 45 3.09 -20.10 17.10
CA ASN A 45 2.75 -18.81 17.72
C ASN A 45 1.25 -18.59 17.68
N LYS A 46 0.66 -18.33 18.85
CA LYS A 46 -0.79 -18.08 18.99
C LYS A 46 -1.16 -16.61 18.72
N ASN A 47 -0.17 -15.74 18.48
CA ASN A 47 -0.44 -14.34 18.21
C ASN A 47 -1.26 -14.17 16.93
N THR A 48 -2.30 -13.37 17.01
CA THR A 48 -3.08 -12.93 15.86
C THR A 48 -2.32 -11.87 15.05
N ILE A 49 -2.81 -11.52 13.87
CA ILE A 49 -2.27 -10.38 13.12
C ILE A 49 -2.39 -9.07 13.90
N ILE A 50 -3.44 -8.93 14.69
CA ILE A 50 -3.67 -7.76 15.52
C ILE A 50 -2.65 -7.68 16.67
N ASP A 51 -2.29 -8.82 17.27
CA ASP A 51 -1.23 -8.87 18.27
C ASP A 51 0.13 -8.45 17.68
N ASP A 52 0.46 -8.92 16.46
CA ASP A 52 1.71 -8.52 15.78
C ASP A 52 1.75 -7.02 15.48
N LEU A 53 0.63 -6.44 15.05
CA LEU A 53 0.54 -4.99 14.84
C LEU A 53 0.69 -4.22 16.16
N SER A 54 0.11 -4.72 17.24
CA SER A 54 0.29 -4.15 18.58
C SER A 54 1.74 -4.20 19.03
N GLU A 55 2.45 -5.32 18.81
CA GLU A 55 3.88 -5.45 19.12
C GLU A 55 4.72 -4.48 18.28
N LEU A 56 4.47 -4.40 16.97
CA LEU A 56 5.15 -3.45 16.10
C LEU A 56 4.98 -2.00 16.59
N LEU A 57 3.76 -1.62 16.96
CA LEU A 57 3.49 -0.27 17.46
C LEU A 57 4.13 0.01 18.83
N LYS A 58 4.38 -1.00 19.66
CA LYS A 58 5.16 -0.85 20.89
C LYS A 58 6.63 -0.57 20.60
N GLU A 59 7.21 -1.28 19.61
CA GLU A 59 8.60 -1.12 19.19
C GLU A 59 8.84 0.18 18.42
N THR A 60 7.80 0.74 17.79
CA THR A 60 7.87 1.96 16.96
C THR A 60 6.94 3.06 17.50
N PRO A 61 7.30 3.73 18.60
CA PRO A 61 6.39 4.61 19.35
C PRO A 61 5.97 5.89 18.60
N ARG A 62 6.66 6.26 17.53
CA ARG A 62 6.30 7.45 16.71
C ARG A 62 5.51 7.12 15.46
N MET A 63 5.46 5.86 15.07
CA MET A 63 4.74 5.42 13.89
C MET A 63 3.23 5.54 14.09
N SER A 64 2.53 6.14 13.11
CA SER A 64 1.08 6.04 12.96
C SER A 64 0.74 5.13 11.79
N ILE A 65 -0.45 4.50 11.82
CA ILE A 65 -0.87 3.51 10.82
C ILE A 65 -2.37 3.58 10.56
N MET A 66 -2.76 3.42 9.30
CA MET A 66 -4.14 3.15 8.92
C MET A 66 -4.38 1.64 8.82
N ILE A 67 -5.51 1.16 9.28
CA ILE A 67 -5.89 -0.27 9.23
C ILE A 67 -7.25 -0.42 8.57
N ASP A 68 -7.29 -1.18 7.47
CA ASP A 68 -8.50 -1.49 6.69
C ASP A 68 -8.79 -3.00 6.72
N PHE A 69 -9.92 -3.40 7.25
CA PHE A 69 -10.43 -4.77 7.10
C PHE A 69 -11.06 -4.92 5.72
N LEU A 70 -10.31 -5.49 4.78
CA LEU A 70 -10.72 -5.56 3.38
C LEU A 70 -12.08 -6.24 3.22
N LYS A 71 -12.96 -5.61 2.43
CA LYS A 71 -14.30 -6.12 2.08
C LYS A 71 -14.34 -6.43 0.58
N SER A 72 -14.63 -7.69 0.22
CA SER A 72 -14.68 -8.15 -1.17
C SER A 72 -15.54 -9.40 -1.34
N THR A 73 -16.19 -9.51 -2.49
CA THR A 73 -16.84 -10.75 -2.98
C THR A 73 -15.96 -11.49 -4.00
N LYS A 74 -14.90 -10.83 -4.53
CA LYS A 74 -14.00 -11.41 -5.53
C LYS A 74 -12.93 -12.28 -4.85
N LEU A 75 -13.34 -13.48 -4.42
CA LEU A 75 -12.51 -14.41 -3.65
C LEU A 75 -12.04 -15.65 -4.45
N ASN A 76 -12.25 -15.64 -5.77
CA ASN A 76 -11.80 -16.73 -6.64
C ASN A 76 -10.27 -16.85 -6.63
N ASN A 77 -9.78 -18.09 -6.61
CA ASN A 77 -8.36 -18.43 -6.61
C ASN A 77 -7.57 -17.93 -5.39
N THR A 78 -8.23 -17.50 -4.32
CA THR A 78 -7.58 -17.16 -3.05
C THR A 78 -7.43 -18.39 -2.14
N THR A 79 -6.55 -18.31 -1.14
CA THR A 79 -6.45 -19.35 -0.10
C THR A 79 -7.69 -19.37 0.78
N ASP A 80 -7.95 -20.49 1.46
CA ASP A 80 -9.07 -20.59 2.40
C ASP A 80 -8.95 -19.60 3.56
N ALA A 81 -7.72 -19.33 4.03
CA ALA A 81 -7.47 -18.34 5.07
C ALA A 81 -7.95 -16.94 4.65
N ILE A 82 -7.60 -16.50 3.44
CA ILE A 82 -8.05 -15.22 2.88
C ILE A 82 -9.57 -15.23 2.69
N ARG A 83 -10.10 -16.29 2.09
CA ARG A 83 -11.54 -16.42 1.82
C ARG A 83 -12.38 -16.30 3.09
N ASN A 84 -11.99 -17.04 4.13
CA ASN A 84 -12.72 -17.05 5.40
C ASN A 84 -12.66 -15.69 6.08
N TYR A 85 -11.46 -15.09 6.18
CA TYR A 85 -11.29 -13.80 6.84
C TYR A 85 -12.02 -12.66 6.12
N VAL A 86 -11.84 -12.53 4.80
CA VAL A 86 -12.50 -11.50 3.99
C VAL A 86 -14.02 -11.69 3.95
N THR A 87 -14.52 -12.94 3.95
CA THR A 87 -15.95 -13.19 4.07
C THR A 87 -16.48 -12.68 5.41
N GLN A 88 -15.76 -12.92 6.50
CA GLN A 88 -16.16 -12.48 7.83
C GLN A 88 -16.14 -10.95 7.94
N SER A 89 -15.05 -10.29 7.53
CA SER A 89 -14.96 -8.81 7.53
C SER A 89 -16.02 -8.17 6.61
N THR A 90 -16.36 -8.83 5.49
CA THR A 90 -17.39 -8.34 4.58
C THR A 90 -18.80 -8.42 5.19
N ARG A 91 -19.12 -9.51 5.89
CA ARG A 91 -20.50 -9.79 6.37
C ARG A 91 -20.78 -9.23 7.76
N GLN A 92 -19.78 -9.09 8.61
CA GLN A 92 -19.94 -8.82 10.03
C GLN A 92 -19.21 -7.53 10.42
N ALA A 93 -19.96 -6.45 10.66
CA ALA A 93 -19.37 -5.20 11.16
C ALA A 93 -18.74 -5.40 12.54
N GLU A 94 -19.43 -6.11 13.43
CA GLU A 94 -18.96 -6.39 14.79
C GLU A 94 -17.61 -7.08 14.85
N PHE A 95 -17.34 -8.00 13.91
CA PHE A 95 -16.02 -8.61 13.80
C PHE A 95 -14.92 -7.55 13.59
N CYS A 96 -15.11 -6.62 12.65
CA CYS A 96 -14.13 -5.56 12.39
C CYS A 96 -13.98 -4.63 13.60
N ILE A 97 -15.08 -4.30 14.25
CA ILE A 97 -15.12 -3.43 15.43
C ILE A 97 -14.38 -4.09 16.61
N GLU A 98 -14.64 -5.36 16.89
CA GLU A 98 -13.99 -6.10 17.96
C GLU A 98 -12.48 -6.28 17.73
N GLU A 99 -12.07 -6.61 16.49
CA GLU A 99 -10.65 -6.71 16.14
C GLU A 99 -9.94 -5.35 16.30
N MET A 100 -10.57 -4.27 15.88
CA MET A 100 -10.00 -2.93 16.02
C MET A 100 -9.89 -2.51 17.51
N ARG A 101 -10.88 -2.83 18.34
CA ARG A 101 -10.85 -2.53 19.78
C ARG A 101 -9.68 -3.17 20.54
N LYS A 102 -9.15 -4.29 20.05
CA LYS A 102 -7.95 -4.92 20.65
C LYS A 102 -6.71 -4.01 20.58
N LEU A 103 -6.71 -3.04 19.69
CA LEU A 103 -5.62 -2.07 19.49
C LEU A 103 -5.81 -0.76 20.27
N LYS A 104 -6.77 -0.69 21.18
CA LYS A 104 -7.11 0.52 21.95
C LYS A 104 -5.93 1.17 22.68
N ASP A 105 -4.94 0.38 23.10
CA ASP A 105 -3.75 0.88 23.80
C ASP A 105 -2.84 1.74 22.89
N HIS A 106 -3.10 1.73 21.58
CA HIS A 106 -2.42 2.53 20.56
C HIS A 106 -3.36 3.50 19.84
N SER A 107 -4.51 3.83 20.43
CA SER A 107 -5.61 4.58 19.80
C SER A 107 -5.20 5.92 19.18
N GLU A 108 -4.21 6.61 19.78
CA GLU A 108 -3.72 7.90 19.27
C GLU A 108 -2.92 7.78 17.96
N ARG A 109 -2.46 6.58 17.61
CA ARG A 109 -1.59 6.31 16.45
C ARG A 109 -2.24 5.43 15.40
N ILE A 110 -3.41 4.92 15.68
CA ILE A 110 -4.18 4.08 14.76
C ILE A 110 -5.33 4.90 14.17
N ILE A 111 -5.48 4.78 12.86
CA ILE A 111 -6.58 5.37 12.12
C ILE A 111 -7.37 4.23 11.47
N PRO A 112 -8.50 3.81 12.06
CA PRO A 112 -9.39 2.83 11.46
C PRO A 112 -9.89 3.31 10.10
N VAL A 113 -9.85 2.44 9.08
CA VAL A 113 -10.39 2.73 7.76
C VAL A 113 -11.73 2.05 7.59
N ILE A 114 -12.74 2.83 7.25
CA ILE A 114 -14.07 2.34 6.90
C ILE A 114 -14.16 2.23 5.39
N SER A 115 -14.04 1.00 4.89
CA SER A 115 -14.32 0.61 3.52
C SER A 115 -15.68 -0.09 3.43
N TYR A 116 -16.17 -0.33 2.22
CA TYR A 116 -17.48 -0.97 2.00
C TYR A 116 -17.43 -1.92 0.80
N LEU A 117 -18.45 -2.76 0.72
CA LEU A 117 -18.65 -3.64 -0.43
C LEU A 117 -19.42 -2.88 -1.53
N THR A 118 -18.80 -2.69 -2.68
CA THR A 118 -19.37 -1.92 -3.78
C THR A 118 -20.72 -2.48 -4.29
N GLU A 119 -20.82 -3.80 -4.37
CA GLU A 119 -22.03 -4.46 -4.85
C GLU A 119 -23.20 -4.40 -3.86
N ASN A 120 -22.94 -4.03 -2.62
CA ASN A 120 -23.96 -3.93 -1.57
C ASN A 120 -23.56 -2.87 -0.52
N VAL A 121 -23.68 -1.61 -0.90
CA VAL A 121 -23.36 -0.48 -0.02
C VAL A 121 -24.43 -0.35 1.07
N SER A 122 -24.01 -0.36 2.33
CA SER A 122 -24.85 -0.06 3.49
C SER A 122 -24.37 1.20 4.18
N LEU A 123 -25.13 2.28 4.05
CA LEU A 123 -24.85 3.56 4.71
C LEU A 123 -24.99 3.44 6.24
N ASP A 124 -25.94 2.64 6.71
CA ASP A 124 -26.14 2.37 8.15
C ASP A 124 -24.91 1.69 8.75
N ARG A 125 -24.31 0.74 8.01
CA ARG A 125 -23.08 0.08 8.45
C ARG A 125 -21.91 1.05 8.52
N ILE A 126 -21.76 1.94 7.54
CA ILE A 126 -20.71 2.97 7.53
C ILE A 126 -20.88 3.88 8.77
N THR A 127 -22.10 4.30 9.07
CA THR A 127 -22.40 5.11 10.24
C THR A 127 -22.11 4.35 11.54
N HIS A 128 -22.52 3.09 11.61
CA HIS A 128 -22.31 2.25 12.78
C HIS A 128 -20.80 2.06 13.03
N GLU A 129 -20.02 1.59 12.04
CA GLU A 129 -18.57 1.45 12.18
C GLU A 129 -17.91 2.80 12.59
N ALA A 130 -18.36 3.93 12.02
CA ALA A 130 -17.81 5.25 12.37
C ALA A 130 -18.10 5.63 13.83
N THR A 131 -19.31 5.36 14.32
CA THR A 131 -19.70 5.63 15.70
C THR A 131 -18.87 4.81 16.67
N GLU A 132 -18.78 3.50 16.44
CA GLU A 132 -18.07 2.56 17.31
C GLU A 132 -16.55 2.85 17.34
N TYR A 133 -15.95 3.17 16.18
CA TYR A 133 -14.52 3.50 16.14
C TYR A 133 -14.21 4.80 16.88
N ARG A 134 -15.09 5.80 16.83
CA ARG A 134 -14.90 7.08 17.54
C ARG A 134 -14.98 6.98 19.06
N GLU A 135 -15.55 5.90 19.60
CA GLU A 135 -15.48 5.65 21.05
C GLU A 135 -14.04 5.41 21.52
N THR A 136 -13.16 4.99 20.63
CA THR A 136 -11.79 4.57 20.98
C THR A 136 -10.71 5.40 20.27
N PHE A 137 -10.92 5.77 19.01
CA PHE A 137 -9.90 6.38 18.15
C PHE A 137 -10.23 7.85 17.87
N SER A 138 -9.21 8.70 17.96
CA SER A 138 -9.35 10.14 17.76
C SER A 138 -9.65 10.53 16.30
N LYS A 139 -9.21 9.72 15.35
CA LYS A 139 -9.38 9.90 13.91
C LYS A 139 -9.80 8.62 13.24
N ILE A 140 -10.61 8.76 12.20
CA ILE A 140 -10.98 7.63 11.32
C ILE A 140 -10.77 8.02 9.86
N ALA A 141 -10.73 7.04 8.97
CA ALA A 141 -10.64 7.26 7.55
C ALA A 141 -11.83 6.63 6.83
N PHE A 142 -12.34 7.31 5.81
CA PHE A 142 -13.36 6.77 4.90
C PHE A 142 -12.73 6.52 3.55
N ARG A 143 -12.79 5.29 3.05
CA ARG A 143 -12.27 4.91 1.74
C ARG A 143 -13.40 4.76 0.75
N ILE A 144 -13.43 5.63 -0.26
CA ILE A 144 -14.50 5.71 -1.26
C ILE A 144 -13.95 5.37 -2.64
N LYS A 145 -14.64 4.48 -3.35
CA LYS A 145 -14.39 4.20 -4.77
C LYS A 145 -15.15 5.19 -5.65
N THR A 146 -14.56 5.51 -6.80
CA THR A 146 -15.09 6.56 -7.70
C THR A 146 -16.48 6.25 -8.26
N GLN A 147 -16.79 4.96 -8.49
CA GLN A 147 -18.09 4.53 -9.03
C GLN A 147 -19.28 4.80 -8.09
N ASP A 148 -19.02 4.82 -6.76
CA ASP A 148 -20.06 5.00 -5.74
C ASP A 148 -20.02 6.40 -5.11
N PHE A 149 -19.16 7.27 -5.66
CA PHE A 149 -18.77 8.52 -5.03
C PHE A 149 -19.96 9.40 -4.61
N GLU A 150 -20.88 9.69 -5.51
CA GLU A 150 -21.96 10.65 -5.24
C GLU A 150 -22.86 10.24 -4.07
N ASN A 151 -23.24 8.96 -4.03
CA ASN A 151 -24.12 8.43 -2.99
C ASN A 151 -23.42 8.39 -1.64
N ILE A 152 -22.18 7.87 -1.62
CA ILE A 152 -21.45 7.61 -0.39
C ILE A 152 -20.86 8.90 0.16
N PHE A 153 -20.28 9.75 -0.70
CA PHE A 153 -19.68 11.00 -0.25
C PHE A 153 -20.71 11.94 0.38
N SER A 154 -21.90 12.04 -0.20
CA SER A 154 -22.98 12.86 0.39
C SER A 154 -23.35 12.40 1.81
N HIS A 155 -23.33 11.09 2.06
CA HIS A 155 -23.55 10.55 3.39
C HIS A 155 -22.34 10.79 4.32
N ILE A 156 -21.12 10.46 3.87
CA ILE A 156 -19.90 10.68 4.64
C ILE A 156 -19.74 12.15 5.00
N GLU A 157 -20.08 13.05 4.09
CA GLU A 157 -20.03 14.49 4.34
C GLU A 157 -20.87 14.91 5.55
N THR A 158 -21.91 14.16 5.92
CA THR A 158 -22.69 14.45 7.14
C THR A 158 -22.02 14.01 8.43
N ILE A 159 -21.14 13.01 8.37
CA ILE A 159 -20.54 12.33 9.53
C ILE A 159 -19.01 12.51 9.64
N ILE A 160 -18.32 13.01 8.61
CA ILE A 160 -16.89 13.26 8.65
C ILE A 160 -16.56 14.44 9.55
N ASN A 161 -15.60 14.26 10.45
CA ASN A 161 -15.13 15.28 11.37
C ASN A 161 -13.88 16.01 10.84
N GLU A 162 -13.51 17.09 11.52
CA GLU A 162 -12.22 17.76 11.36
C GLU A 162 -11.11 16.75 11.71
N ASP A 163 -10.05 16.71 10.90
CA ASP A 163 -8.92 15.78 10.99
C ASP A 163 -9.19 14.32 10.60
N ASP A 164 -10.42 13.91 10.30
CA ASP A 164 -10.67 12.63 9.65
C ASP A 164 -10.05 12.59 8.23
N LEU A 165 -9.86 11.38 7.71
CA LEU A 165 -9.29 11.19 6.38
C LEU A 165 -10.37 10.73 5.38
N LEU A 166 -10.30 11.28 4.18
CA LEU A 166 -11.03 10.80 3.01
C LEU A 166 -10.03 10.19 2.03
N LEU A 167 -10.10 8.89 1.81
CA LEU A 167 -9.31 8.16 0.84
C LEU A 167 -10.13 7.95 -0.43
N LEU A 168 -9.82 8.68 -1.49
CA LEU A 168 -10.44 8.48 -2.80
C LEU A 168 -9.68 7.42 -3.56
N ASP A 169 -10.21 6.21 -3.63
CA ASP A 169 -9.63 5.09 -4.35
C ASP A 169 -10.09 5.11 -5.81
N ILE A 170 -9.18 5.50 -6.70
CA ILE A 170 -9.42 5.53 -8.16
C ILE A 170 -9.10 4.19 -8.83
N GLU A 171 -8.75 3.17 -8.05
CA GLU A 171 -8.39 1.83 -8.53
C GLU A 171 -7.28 1.91 -9.60
N SER A 172 -7.41 1.19 -10.71
CA SER A 172 -6.44 1.22 -11.83
C SER A 172 -6.73 2.33 -12.87
N SER A 173 -7.64 3.25 -12.58
CA SER A 173 -7.95 4.34 -13.49
C SER A 173 -6.88 5.43 -13.46
N SER A 174 -6.62 6.07 -14.61
CA SER A 174 -5.76 7.25 -14.61
C SER A 174 -6.42 8.42 -13.88
N HIS A 175 -5.67 9.08 -12.99
CA HIS A 175 -6.14 10.25 -12.25
C HIS A 175 -6.56 11.42 -13.17
N SER A 176 -6.05 11.46 -14.40
CA SER A 176 -6.40 12.47 -15.41
C SER A 176 -7.74 12.22 -16.10
N ASN A 177 -8.43 11.12 -15.80
CA ASN A 177 -9.72 10.80 -16.37
C ASN A 177 -10.70 11.98 -16.18
N PRO A 178 -11.30 12.53 -17.27
CA PRO A 178 -12.19 13.68 -17.18
C PRO A 178 -13.38 13.51 -16.23
N VAL A 179 -13.85 12.29 -16.02
CA VAL A 179 -14.93 11.96 -15.07
C VAL A 179 -14.56 12.38 -13.65
N PHE A 180 -13.28 12.28 -13.27
CA PHE A 180 -12.83 12.60 -11.91
C PHE A 180 -12.78 14.11 -11.63
N LYS A 181 -12.80 14.97 -12.65
CA LYS A 181 -12.83 16.43 -12.44
C LYS A 181 -14.00 16.88 -11.58
N LYS A 182 -15.18 16.27 -11.76
CA LYS A 182 -16.36 16.56 -10.92
C LYS A 182 -16.16 16.09 -9.48
N ILE A 183 -15.62 14.90 -9.31
CA ILE A 183 -15.31 14.32 -7.99
C ILE A 183 -14.30 15.21 -7.25
N TYR A 184 -13.19 15.56 -7.90
CA TYR A 184 -12.17 16.43 -7.31
C TYR A 184 -12.71 17.80 -6.92
N LYS A 185 -13.55 18.39 -7.80
CA LYS A 185 -14.22 19.66 -7.50
C LYS A 185 -15.15 19.51 -6.28
N ARG A 186 -15.95 18.45 -6.22
CA ARG A 186 -16.90 18.21 -5.14
C ARG A 186 -16.20 18.06 -3.79
N ILE A 187 -15.06 17.31 -3.72
CA ILE A 187 -14.22 17.21 -2.53
C ILE A 187 -13.65 18.58 -2.15
N ALA A 188 -13.11 19.31 -3.11
CA ALA A 188 -12.55 20.65 -2.87
C ALA A 188 -13.58 21.65 -2.37
N ASP A 189 -14.82 21.58 -2.87
CA ASP A 189 -15.90 22.45 -2.42
C ASP A 189 -16.33 22.10 -0.99
N SER A 190 -16.42 20.83 -0.65
CA SER A 190 -16.67 20.37 0.74
C SER A 190 -15.59 20.84 1.72
N LYS A 191 -14.31 20.81 1.31
CA LYS A 191 -13.18 21.26 2.14
C LYS A 191 -13.17 22.77 2.44
N LYS A 192 -14.01 23.57 1.78
CA LYS A 192 -14.19 24.99 2.14
C LYS A 192 -14.94 25.18 3.45
N THR A 193 -15.77 24.21 3.81
CA THR A 193 -16.62 24.25 5.01
C THR A 193 -16.21 23.23 6.06
N LYS A 194 -15.49 22.18 5.67
CA LYS A 194 -15.02 21.10 6.55
C LYS A 194 -13.53 20.86 6.35
N LYS A 195 -12.80 20.71 7.45
CA LYS A 195 -11.35 20.56 7.43
C LYS A 195 -10.96 19.09 7.60
N PHE A 196 -11.19 18.26 6.59
CA PHE A 196 -10.71 16.88 6.57
C PHE A 196 -9.49 16.72 5.65
N ILE A 197 -8.71 15.67 5.90
CA ILE A 197 -7.54 15.31 5.08
C ILE A 197 -8.03 14.47 3.90
N SER A 198 -7.64 14.81 2.67
CA SER A 198 -8.02 14.03 1.47
C SER A 198 -6.80 13.48 0.75
N ILE A 199 -6.86 12.19 0.39
CA ILE A 199 -5.78 11.44 -0.24
C ILE A 199 -6.36 10.69 -1.44
N VAL A 200 -5.66 10.73 -2.58
CA VAL A 200 -6.00 9.89 -3.74
C VAL A 200 -5.15 8.63 -3.72
N ILE A 201 -5.79 7.47 -3.81
CA ILE A 201 -5.11 6.17 -3.91
C ILE A 201 -5.29 5.61 -5.31
N ASN A 202 -4.20 5.16 -5.92
CA ASN A 202 -4.18 4.54 -7.24
C ASN A 202 -3.55 3.14 -7.21
N ALA A 203 -4.17 2.20 -7.91
CA ALA A 203 -3.61 0.87 -8.16
C ALA A 203 -2.82 0.92 -9.47
N ASN A 204 -1.63 1.51 -9.43
CA ASN A 204 -0.83 1.86 -10.60
C ASN A 204 -0.29 0.67 -11.40
N ARG A 205 -0.26 -0.54 -10.84
CA ARG A 205 0.16 -1.76 -11.53
C ARG A 205 -1.05 -2.60 -11.94
N PRO A 206 -1.28 -2.85 -13.26
CA PRO A 206 -2.39 -3.68 -13.71
C PRO A 206 -2.19 -5.16 -13.33
N GLU A 207 -3.30 -5.84 -13.05
CA GLU A 207 -3.31 -7.27 -12.71
C GLU A 207 -2.74 -8.18 -13.80
N THR A 208 -2.91 -7.76 -15.05
CA THR A 208 -2.45 -8.51 -16.24
C THR A 208 -0.94 -8.45 -16.45
N LEU A 209 -0.24 -7.52 -15.77
CA LEU A 209 1.20 -7.37 -15.90
C LEU A 209 1.93 -8.49 -15.13
N THR A 210 2.44 -9.45 -15.88
CA THR A 210 3.20 -10.59 -15.35
C THR A 210 4.71 -10.41 -15.58
N ASN A 211 5.53 -11.12 -14.80
CA ASN A 211 6.98 -11.11 -15.00
C ASN A 211 7.42 -11.52 -16.43
N LYS A 212 6.62 -12.37 -17.09
CA LYS A 212 6.90 -12.81 -18.48
C LYS A 212 6.64 -11.74 -19.53
N SER A 213 5.80 -10.76 -19.24
CA SER A 213 5.44 -9.68 -20.16
C SER A 213 6.37 -8.47 -20.05
N MET A 214 7.33 -8.49 -19.14
CA MET A 214 8.31 -7.42 -18.96
C MET A 214 9.53 -7.67 -19.85
N ALA A 215 10.11 -6.60 -20.40
CA ALA A 215 11.37 -6.63 -21.13
C ALA A 215 12.54 -6.24 -20.22
N HIS A 216 13.69 -6.90 -20.39
CA HIS A 216 14.87 -6.66 -19.59
C HIS A 216 15.51 -5.30 -19.88
N GLY A 217 15.79 -4.52 -18.83
CA GLY A 217 16.40 -3.19 -18.92
C GLY A 217 15.44 -2.09 -19.41
N GLU A 218 14.16 -2.41 -19.61
CA GLU A 218 13.19 -1.46 -20.18
C GLU A 218 12.21 -0.92 -19.14
N PRO A 219 11.77 0.34 -19.28
CA PRO A 219 10.69 0.91 -18.48
C PRO A 219 9.40 0.11 -18.60
N ILE A 220 8.72 -0.08 -17.49
CA ILE A 220 7.43 -0.76 -17.45
C ILE A 220 6.31 0.27 -17.70
N ALA A 221 6.05 0.54 -18.98
CA ALA A 221 5.07 1.56 -19.39
C ALA A 221 3.63 1.29 -18.90
N GLN A 222 3.31 0.05 -18.53
CA GLN A 222 1.99 -0.29 -18.00
C GLN A 222 1.76 0.17 -16.55
N ILE A 223 2.82 0.52 -15.81
CA ILE A 223 2.70 1.04 -14.45
C ILE A 223 2.57 2.57 -14.53
N ASP A 224 1.40 3.08 -14.19
CA ASP A 224 1.10 4.52 -14.24
C ASP A 224 1.49 5.23 -12.94
N ASN A 225 2.60 5.95 -12.94
CA ASN A 225 3.06 6.81 -11.83
C ASN A 225 2.68 8.29 -12.01
N SER A 226 1.86 8.62 -13.00
CA SER A 226 1.48 10.01 -13.31
C SER A 226 0.75 10.72 -12.16
N LEU A 227 0.13 9.98 -11.23
CA LEU A 227 -0.47 10.56 -10.02
C LEU A 227 0.57 11.26 -9.14
N ARG A 228 1.72 10.64 -8.89
CA ARG A 228 2.83 11.23 -8.13
C ARG A 228 3.33 12.51 -8.79
N GLU A 229 3.57 12.46 -10.11
CA GLU A 229 4.02 13.61 -10.88
C GLU A 229 3.01 14.77 -10.80
N SER A 230 1.73 14.48 -11.02
CA SER A 230 0.66 15.49 -10.98
C SER A 230 0.49 16.08 -9.58
N TYR A 231 0.67 15.31 -8.54
CA TYR A 231 0.65 15.78 -7.15
C TYR A 231 1.79 16.76 -6.91
N ASN A 232 3.01 16.41 -7.31
CA ASN A 232 4.19 17.26 -7.14
C ASN A 232 4.14 18.55 -7.97
N LEU A 233 3.52 18.52 -9.16
CA LEU A 233 3.32 19.69 -10.02
C LEU A 233 2.12 20.57 -9.62
N SER A 234 1.60 20.41 -8.40
CA SER A 234 0.47 21.15 -7.85
C SER A 234 -0.85 21.04 -8.64
N MET A 235 -0.96 20.16 -9.61
CA MET A 235 -2.24 19.90 -10.30
C MET A 235 -3.29 19.31 -9.38
N MET A 236 -2.87 18.71 -8.27
CA MET A 236 -3.68 18.08 -7.25
C MET A 236 -3.71 18.86 -5.93
N ASN A 237 -3.46 20.17 -5.94
CA ASN A 237 -3.37 21.04 -4.71
C ASN A 237 -4.58 20.96 -3.76
N ARG A 238 -5.64 20.29 -4.17
CA ARG A 238 -6.85 20.13 -3.36
C ARG A 238 -6.79 18.92 -2.43
N PHE A 239 -5.82 18.04 -2.69
CA PHE A 239 -5.56 16.87 -1.88
C PHE A 239 -4.34 17.08 -0.98
N ASN A 240 -4.35 16.45 0.17
CA ASN A 240 -3.26 16.51 1.14
C ASN A 240 -2.20 15.44 0.88
N GLY A 241 -2.53 14.44 0.04
CA GLY A 241 -1.63 13.34 -0.24
C GLY A 241 -2.07 12.46 -1.41
N PHE A 242 -1.20 11.54 -1.75
CA PHE A 242 -1.44 10.47 -2.71
C PHE A 242 -0.95 9.14 -2.14
N GLY A 243 -1.41 8.04 -2.69
CA GLY A 243 -0.99 6.71 -2.28
C GLY A 243 -1.06 5.70 -3.41
N ASP A 244 -0.35 4.60 -3.24
CA ASP A 244 -0.34 3.48 -4.15
C ASP A 244 0.05 2.17 -3.45
N TYR A 245 0.07 1.08 -4.22
CA TYR A 245 0.40 -0.26 -3.74
C TYR A 245 1.89 -0.61 -3.88
N ALA A 246 2.79 0.38 -3.90
CA ALA A 246 4.24 0.20 -3.98
C ALA A 246 4.68 -0.81 -5.05
N CYS A 247 4.20 -0.63 -6.28
CA CYS A 247 4.48 -1.49 -7.44
C CYS A 247 3.93 -2.94 -7.35
N ILE A 248 3.01 -3.22 -6.43
CA ILE A 248 2.32 -4.51 -6.39
C ILE A 248 0.87 -4.39 -6.88
N VAL A 249 0.27 -5.51 -7.28
CA VAL A 249 -1.14 -5.52 -7.67
C VAL A 249 -2.06 -5.29 -6.49
N ALA A 250 -3.10 -4.48 -6.69
CA ALA A 250 -4.08 -4.16 -5.65
C ALA A 250 -4.98 -5.33 -5.30
N THR A 251 -5.20 -6.26 -6.23
CA THR A 251 -6.09 -7.41 -6.02
C THR A 251 -5.58 -8.40 -5.00
N LEU A 252 -6.49 -9.23 -4.51
CA LEU A 252 -6.17 -10.33 -3.62
C LEU A 252 -5.20 -11.32 -4.29
N PRO A 253 -4.23 -11.85 -3.52
CA PRO A 253 -3.26 -12.78 -4.06
C PRO A 253 -3.94 -14.09 -4.50
N SER A 254 -3.61 -14.53 -5.71
CA SER A 254 -4.02 -15.83 -6.23
C SER A 254 -3.03 -16.93 -5.87
N THR A 255 -3.53 -18.16 -5.82
CA THR A 255 -2.70 -19.36 -5.68
C THR A 255 -2.10 -19.76 -7.03
N GLY A 256 -0.89 -20.32 -7.00
CA GLY A 256 -0.17 -20.79 -8.18
C GLY A 256 0.81 -19.76 -8.76
N GLY A 257 1.62 -20.19 -9.67
CA GLY A 257 2.61 -19.36 -10.38
C GLY A 257 3.66 -20.19 -11.10
N THR A 258 4.26 -19.63 -12.14
CA THR A 258 5.41 -20.20 -12.83
C THR A 258 6.68 -19.47 -12.41
N ILE A 259 7.81 -20.17 -12.36
CA ILE A 259 9.10 -19.53 -12.12
C ILE A 259 9.44 -18.63 -13.32
N SER A 260 9.44 -17.33 -13.09
CA SER A 260 9.84 -16.31 -14.06
C SER A 260 10.57 -15.21 -13.30
N PRO A 261 11.91 -15.35 -13.14
CA PRO A 261 12.68 -14.38 -12.37
C PRO A 261 12.58 -12.98 -12.97
N ALA A 262 12.17 -12.03 -12.15
CA ALA A 262 12.18 -10.61 -12.50
C ALA A 262 12.33 -9.77 -11.22
N GLY A 263 13.27 -8.84 -11.26
CA GLY A 263 13.40 -7.73 -10.33
C GLY A 263 12.83 -6.47 -10.96
N VAL A 264 12.34 -5.56 -10.14
CA VAL A 264 11.86 -4.26 -10.59
C VAL A 264 12.55 -3.19 -9.76
N PHE A 265 13.13 -2.20 -10.43
CA PHE A 265 13.81 -1.08 -9.80
C PHE A 265 13.13 0.23 -10.17
N TYR A 266 13.04 1.16 -9.23
CA TYR A 266 12.38 2.43 -9.46
C TYR A 266 13.40 3.52 -9.78
N SER A 267 13.19 4.23 -10.89
CA SER A 267 13.92 5.45 -11.26
C SER A 267 13.21 6.67 -10.68
N ASN A 268 13.89 7.39 -9.81
CA ASN A 268 13.33 8.61 -9.20
C ASN A 268 13.33 9.80 -10.16
N GLU A 269 14.39 9.96 -10.95
CA GLU A 269 14.52 11.03 -11.92
C GLU A 269 13.46 10.96 -13.02
N ASN A 270 13.17 9.75 -13.48
CA ASN A 270 12.23 9.51 -14.57
C ASN A 270 10.80 9.17 -14.10
N ASN A 271 10.60 8.93 -12.81
CA ASN A 271 9.31 8.55 -12.22
C ASN A 271 8.68 7.31 -12.87
N PHE A 272 9.46 6.27 -13.14
CA PHE A 272 8.98 4.98 -13.66
C PHE A 272 9.69 3.80 -13.02
N PHE A 273 9.16 2.60 -13.26
CA PHE A 273 9.78 1.34 -12.88
C PHE A 273 10.45 0.69 -14.07
N VAL A 274 11.64 0.10 -13.85
CA VAL A 274 12.42 -0.64 -14.82
C VAL A 274 12.41 -2.12 -14.47
N ALA A 275 12.19 -2.98 -15.46
CA ALA A 275 12.20 -4.43 -15.27
C ALA A 275 13.58 -5.03 -15.60
N TYR A 276 14.03 -5.95 -14.77
CA TYR A 276 15.20 -6.77 -15.00
C TYR A 276 14.79 -8.23 -14.97
N THR A 277 14.68 -8.87 -16.13
CA THR A 277 14.17 -10.23 -16.27
C THR A 277 15.30 -11.23 -16.47
N GLY A 278 15.17 -12.42 -15.88
CA GLY A 278 16.11 -13.52 -16.10
C GLY A 278 15.98 -14.09 -17.51
N ARG A 279 17.09 -14.62 -18.03
CA ARG A 279 17.18 -15.28 -19.35
C ARG A 279 16.60 -16.68 -19.35
N LYS A 280 16.49 -17.30 -18.17
CA LYS A 280 16.03 -18.68 -17.96
C LYS A 280 15.04 -18.73 -16.78
N PRO A 281 14.12 -19.71 -16.75
CA PRO A 281 13.20 -19.91 -15.64
C PRO A 281 13.90 -20.57 -14.43
N ASN A 282 14.98 -19.97 -13.94
CA ASN A 282 15.80 -20.45 -12.84
C ASN A 282 16.04 -19.32 -11.84
N LEU A 283 15.84 -19.60 -10.56
CA LEU A 283 16.03 -18.61 -9.50
C LEU A 283 17.49 -18.15 -9.32
N SER A 284 18.48 -18.90 -9.85
CA SER A 284 19.87 -18.44 -9.88
C SER A 284 20.09 -17.19 -10.75
N GLU A 285 19.19 -16.92 -11.71
CA GLU A 285 19.25 -15.71 -12.52
C GLU A 285 19.17 -14.42 -11.68
N PHE A 286 18.58 -14.49 -10.50
CA PHE A 286 18.51 -13.32 -9.61
C PHE A 286 19.89 -12.83 -9.16
N PRO A 287 20.74 -13.62 -8.46
CA PRO A 287 22.06 -13.16 -8.04
C PRO A 287 23.07 -13.13 -9.20
N GLU A 288 22.94 -14.01 -10.20
CA GLU A 288 23.93 -14.16 -11.26
C GLU A 288 23.76 -13.17 -12.42
N TYR A 289 22.56 -12.64 -12.61
CA TYR A 289 22.25 -11.76 -13.75
C TYR A 289 21.44 -10.53 -13.38
N ILE A 290 20.32 -10.67 -12.66
CA ILE A 290 19.40 -9.55 -12.38
C ILE A 290 20.05 -8.52 -11.44
N ALA A 291 20.65 -8.96 -10.33
CA ALA A 291 21.31 -8.06 -9.39
C ALA A 291 22.48 -7.27 -10.01
N PRO A 292 23.42 -7.93 -10.74
CA PRO A 292 24.45 -7.21 -11.48
C PRO A 292 23.89 -6.21 -12.49
N SER A 293 22.86 -6.60 -13.27
CA SER A 293 22.26 -5.71 -14.27
C SER A 293 21.64 -4.46 -13.66
N ILE A 294 21.05 -4.55 -12.46
CA ILE A 294 20.55 -3.38 -11.74
C ILE A 294 21.70 -2.47 -11.31
N MET A 295 22.75 -3.02 -10.67
CA MET A 295 23.88 -2.23 -10.18
C MET A 295 24.70 -1.54 -11.29
N GLU A 296 24.74 -2.13 -12.48
CA GLU A 296 25.42 -1.58 -13.65
C GLU A 296 24.56 -0.58 -14.44
N SER A 297 23.28 -0.39 -14.06
CA SER A 297 22.36 0.46 -14.80
C SER A 297 22.54 1.95 -14.48
N GLU A 298 22.14 2.81 -15.42
CA GLU A 298 22.01 4.24 -15.20
C GLU A 298 21.04 4.57 -14.08
N TYR A 299 19.99 3.76 -13.88
CA TYR A 299 18.97 3.96 -12.84
C TYR A 299 19.49 3.70 -11.44
N TRP A 300 20.46 2.80 -11.26
CA TRP A 300 21.19 2.67 -10.02
C TRP A 300 22.07 3.90 -9.76
N ALA A 301 22.73 4.39 -10.79
CA ALA A 301 23.63 5.55 -10.71
C ALA A 301 22.90 6.89 -10.46
N GLU A 302 21.56 6.95 -10.56
CA GLU A 302 20.77 8.12 -10.15
C GLU A 302 20.90 8.43 -8.65
N PHE A 303 21.23 7.42 -7.83
CA PHE A 303 21.27 7.51 -6.39
C PHE A 303 22.72 7.62 -5.90
N ASP A 304 22.94 8.47 -4.92
CA ASP A 304 24.25 8.64 -4.32
C ASP A 304 24.63 7.52 -3.32
N ASP A 305 25.87 7.54 -2.86
CA ASP A 305 26.36 6.56 -1.89
C ASP A 305 25.59 6.59 -0.56
N GLU A 306 25.08 7.75 -0.16
CA GLU A 306 24.29 7.88 1.07
C GLU A 306 22.96 7.16 0.96
N HIS A 307 22.26 7.32 -0.17
CA HIS A 307 21.04 6.56 -0.45
C HIS A 307 21.31 5.06 -0.46
N HIS A 308 22.36 4.62 -1.19
CA HIS A 308 22.68 3.17 -1.27
C HIS A 308 23.00 2.55 0.09
N GLN A 309 23.61 3.31 1.00
CA GLN A 309 23.92 2.85 2.34
C GLN A 309 22.72 2.84 3.28
N LYS A 310 21.74 3.71 3.08
CA LYS A 310 20.56 3.85 3.95
C LYS A 310 19.32 3.12 3.44
N CYS A 311 19.15 3.03 2.13
CA CYS A 311 18.00 2.37 1.51
C CYS A 311 18.05 0.85 1.72
N PRO A 312 17.07 0.25 2.44
CA PRO A 312 17.10 -1.18 2.70
C PRO A 312 17.02 -2.04 1.43
N GLY A 313 16.35 -1.54 0.37
CA GLY A 313 16.29 -2.22 -0.93
C GLY A 313 17.65 -2.29 -1.61
N CYS A 314 18.42 -1.19 -1.60
CA CYS A 314 19.77 -1.14 -2.14
C CYS A 314 20.76 -1.99 -1.33
N GLN A 315 20.63 -1.98 0.00
CA GLN A 315 21.42 -2.85 0.88
C GLN A 315 21.18 -4.33 0.59
N GLU A 316 19.93 -4.75 0.36
CA GLU A 316 19.59 -6.13 -0.03
C GLU A 316 20.27 -6.54 -1.34
N ILE A 317 20.23 -5.70 -2.38
CA ILE A 317 20.89 -5.96 -3.67
C ILE A 317 22.40 -6.08 -3.47
N THR A 318 23.00 -5.16 -2.73
CA THR A 318 24.43 -5.16 -2.40
C THR A 318 24.85 -6.43 -1.66
N ALA A 319 24.06 -6.88 -0.67
CA ALA A 319 24.32 -8.09 0.08
C ALA A 319 24.22 -9.37 -0.80
N ILE A 320 23.30 -9.36 -1.78
CA ILE A 320 23.19 -10.44 -2.77
C ILE A 320 24.44 -10.50 -3.64
N ILE A 321 24.92 -9.36 -4.15
CA ILE A 321 26.14 -9.29 -4.99
C ILE A 321 27.37 -9.73 -4.21
N LYS A 322 27.48 -9.38 -2.93
CA LYS A 322 28.58 -9.83 -2.06
C LYS A 322 28.51 -11.31 -1.66
N GLY A 323 27.41 -12.01 -2.00
CA GLY A 323 27.19 -13.40 -1.59
C GLY A 323 26.79 -13.57 -0.12
N GLU A 324 26.48 -12.51 0.58
CA GLU A 324 26.01 -12.52 1.98
C GLU A 324 24.56 -13.01 2.07
N LYS A 325 23.78 -12.80 1.00
CA LYS A 325 22.40 -13.30 0.83
C LYS A 325 22.25 -14.06 -0.47
N SER A 326 21.42 -15.10 -0.45
CA SER A 326 21.26 -15.97 -1.63
C SER A 326 20.57 -15.27 -2.80
N GLY A 327 19.62 -14.40 -2.56
CA GLY A 327 18.84 -13.72 -3.59
C GLY A 327 17.91 -14.63 -4.43
N LYS A 328 17.99 -15.96 -4.27
CA LYS A 328 17.28 -16.96 -5.10
C LYS A 328 15.81 -17.14 -4.71
N ASN A 329 15.07 -16.03 -4.53
CA ASN A 329 13.68 -16.06 -4.07
C ASN A 329 12.87 -14.90 -4.67
N GLN A 330 11.83 -15.20 -5.44
CA GLN A 330 10.95 -14.18 -6.04
C GLN A 330 10.30 -13.24 -5.00
N ALA A 331 9.96 -13.76 -3.83
CA ALA A 331 9.36 -12.96 -2.76
C ALA A 331 10.35 -11.92 -2.21
N GLN A 332 11.64 -12.26 -2.12
CA GLN A 332 12.71 -11.32 -1.72
C GLN A 332 12.82 -10.16 -2.73
N TRP A 333 12.75 -10.43 -4.03
CA TRP A 333 12.81 -9.38 -5.05
C TRP A 333 11.60 -8.45 -5.04
N LYS A 334 10.42 -8.99 -4.72
CA LYS A 334 9.25 -8.16 -4.46
C LYS A 334 9.47 -7.24 -3.24
N MET A 335 10.07 -7.78 -2.17
CA MET A 335 10.42 -7.00 -0.98
C MET A 335 11.43 -5.89 -1.32
N ILE A 336 12.49 -6.20 -2.07
CA ILE A 336 13.51 -5.24 -2.51
C ILE A 336 12.87 -4.07 -3.27
N THR A 337 12.00 -4.37 -4.26
CA THR A 337 11.27 -3.35 -5.02
C THR A 337 10.49 -2.40 -4.10
N MET A 338 9.72 -2.96 -3.16
CA MET A 338 8.91 -2.16 -2.25
C MET A 338 9.75 -1.34 -1.28
N LEU A 339 10.80 -1.93 -0.71
CA LEU A 339 11.72 -1.25 0.20
C LEU A 339 12.38 -0.05 -0.48
N HIS A 340 12.92 -0.26 -1.68
CA HIS A 340 13.56 0.80 -2.44
C HIS A 340 12.55 1.91 -2.80
N TYR A 341 11.41 1.56 -3.35
CA TYR A 341 10.40 2.55 -3.76
C TYR A 341 9.86 3.38 -2.59
N ILE A 342 9.42 2.72 -1.51
CA ILE A 342 8.86 3.44 -0.35
C ILE A 342 9.93 4.30 0.33
N TYR A 343 11.18 3.81 0.41
CA TYR A 343 12.28 4.58 0.96
C TYR A 343 12.59 5.82 0.10
N THR A 344 12.59 5.68 -1.22
CA THR A 344 12.74 6.82 -2.14
C THR A 344 11.60 7.84 -1.98
N MET A 345 10.35 7.37 -1.80
CA MET A 345 9.23 8.27 -1.50
C MET A 345 9.40 8.99 -0.16
N TYR A 346 9.98 8.33 0.84
CA TYR A 346 10.30 8.95 2.12
C TYR A 346 11.31 10.09 1.94
N GLU A 347 12.43 9.87 1.26
CA GLU A 347 13.45 10.91 1.05
C GLU A 347 12.94 12.11 0.23
N THR A 348 12.06 11.85 -0.75
CA THR A 348 11.51 12.91 -1.60
C THR A 348 10.34 13.68 -0.99
N ASN A 349 9.72 13.17 0.10
CA ASN A 349 8.59 13.80 0.80
C ASN A 349 8.92 14.16 2.26
N ALA A 350 10.16 13.95 2.70
CA ALA A 350 10.63 14.24 4.07
C ALA A 350 10.78 15.73 4.35
#